data_e1c53513b905ff2cede8ff61ca0c6190
#
_entry.id   e1c53513b905ff2cede8ff61ca0c6190
#
_cell.length_a   1.000
_cell.length_b   1.000
_cell.length_c   1.000
_cell.angle_alpha   90.00
_cell.angle_beta   90.00
_cell.angle_gamma   90.00
#
_symmetry.space_group_name_H-M   'P 1'
#
loop_
_entity.id
_entity.type
_entity.pdbx_description
1 polymer ?
#
loop_
_entity_poly.entity_id
_entity_poly.type
_entity_poly.pdbx_seq_one_letter_code
_entity_poly.pdbx_strand_id
1 'polypeptide(L)'
;MAARASELGLSFPEYVTEIGFQTVLLHSITGTLVPLLICCMLCGFYGGRRRFSDGLEVWRFALFSGLALTVPSLLYNYFLGVEFTSLLGGLTGLVIVVLAARRGFLMPKRVWDFPPREDWLARWTGRIESGGADEAVDTGRRVGFLNAWAPYLLVAALLVATRTIEPVKDWLSGVTVGATDILGTSIGDSVAPLYSPGATFILICLVTYGLHRMRPREILDSWRMAGSQLAGAAVALLFAVPLVRVFINTGTGFGTTDLESMPLTLATGAAELGGTSGRCWPPGSEPWVPSWPGPTPSPT
;
A
#
# COMPACT_ATOMS: atom_id res chain seq x y z
N MET A 1 -18.58 -9.96 2.49
CA MET A 1 -18.71 -8.53 2.14
C MET A 1 -19.95 -8.25 1.29
N ALA A 2 -20.21 -9.00 0.20
CA ALA A 2 -21.41 -8.79 -0.62
C ALA A 2 -22.74 -8.95 0.16
N ALA A 3 -22.83 -9.97 1.03
CA ALA A 3 -23.99 -10.14 1.91
C ALA A 3 -24.24 -8.94 2.83
N ARG A 4 -23.15 -8.36 3.38
CA ARG A 4 -23.26 -7.19 4.25
C ARG A 4 -23.66 -5.93 3.49
N ALA A 5 -23.20 -5.77 2.24
CA ALA A 5 -23.64 -4.68 1.37
C ALA A 5 -25.16 -4.75 1.12
N SER A 6 -25.68 -5.96 0.81
CA SER A 6 -27.12 -6.16 0.59
C SER A 6 -27.97 -5.94 1.84
N GLU A 7 -27.47 -6.29 3.04
CA GLU A 7 -28.12 -5.98 4.32
C GLU A 7 -28.26 -4.47 4.56
N LEU A 8 -27.28 -3.70 4.09
CA LEU A 8 -27.27 -2.23 4.18
C LEU A 8 -27.99 -1.54 3.02
N GLY A 9 -28.56 -2.30 2.08
CA GLY A 9 -29.25 -1.76 0.91
C GLY A 9 -28.31 -1.10 -0.11
N LEU A 10 -27.00 -1.35 -0.01
CA LEU A 10 -25.97 -0.79 -0.90
C LEU A 10 -25.58 -1.81 -1.98
N SER A 11 -25.24 -1.32 -3.16
CA SER A 11 -24.54 -2.15 -4.13
C SER A 11 -23.10 -2.45 -3.64
N PHE A 12 -22.52 -3.55 -4.09
CA PHE A 12 -21.16 -3.93 -3.67
C PHE A 12 -20.10 -2.86 -3.99
N PRO A 13 -20.11 -2.20 -5.17
CA PRO A 13 -19.20 -1.09 -5.44
C PRO A 13 -19.36 0.10 -4.50
N GLU A 14 -20.60 0.51 -4.19
CA GLU A 14 -20.87 1.60 -3.25
C GLU A 14 -20.35 1.28 -1.86
N TYR A 15 -20.58 0.06 -1.39
CA TYR A 15 -20.09 -0.41 -0.10
C TYR A 15 -18.56 -0.39 -0.02
N VAL A 16 -17.86 -0.82 -1.08
CA VAL A 16 -16.39 -0.78 -1.16
C VAL A 16 -15.87 0.66 -1.17
N THR A 17 -16.55 1.55 -1.88
CA THR A 17 -16.18 2.97 -1.94
C THR A 17 -16.30 3.64 -0.57
N GLU A 18 -17.38 3.37 0.15
CA GLU A 18 -17.63 3.93 1.48
C GLU A 18 -16.58 3.45 2.50
N ILE A 19 -16.31 2.14 2.56
CA ILE A 19 -15.25 1.59 3.41
C ILE A 19 -13.89 2.16 3.01
N GLY A 20 -13.64 2.26 1.71
CA GLY A 20 -12.41 2.83 1.18
C GLY A 20 -12.20 4.26 1.64
N PHE A 21 -13.22 5.10 1.58
CA PHE A 21 -13.15 6.48 2.04
C PHE A 21 -12.86 6.59 3.54
N GLN A 22 -13.58 5.85 4.37
CA GLN A 22 -13.36 5.83 5.81
C GLN A 22 -11.93 5.34 6.15
N THR A 23 -11.45 4.31 5.47
CA THR A 23 -10.10 3.78 5.64
C THR A 23 -9.04 4.82 5.27
N VAL A 24 -9.19 5.50 4.12
CA VAL A 24 -8.25 6.53 3.68
C VAL A 24 -8.29 7.74 4.60
N LEU A 25 -9.45 8.11 5.15
CA LEU A 25 -9.56 9.18 6.13
C LEU A 25 -8.74 8.89 7.40
N LEU A 26 -8.88 7.69 7.96
CA LEU A 26 -8.09 7.26 9.12
C LEU A 26 -6.59 7.22 8.80
N HIS A 27 -6.23 6.67 7.63
CA HIS A 27 -4.85 6.65 7.17
C HIS A 27 -4.29 8.05 6.91
N SER A 28 -5.11 9.03 6.54
CA SER A 28 -4.67 10.41 6.32
C SER A 28 -4.23 11.09 7.61
N ILE A 29 -4.91 10.80 8.72
CA ILE A 29 -4.52 11.32 10.04
C ILE A 29 -3.15 10.76 10.45
N THR A 30 -3.01 9.44 10.42
CA THR A 30 -1.75 8.78 10.78
C THR A 30 -0.65 9.05 9.76
N GLY A 31 -0.96 8.99 8.47
CA GLY A 31 -0.03 9.20 7.36
C GLY A 31 0.58 10.60 7.33
N THR A 32 -0.16 11.61 7.78
CA THR A 32 0.37 12.98 7.91
C THR A 32 1.50 13.06 8.93
N LEU A 33 1.47 12.24 9.97
CA LEU A 33 2.49 12.21 11.03
C LEU A 33 3.70 11.34 10.67
N VAL A 34 3.55 10.37 9.77
CA VAL A 34 4.60 9.40 9.42
C VAL A 34 5.91 10.06 8.96
N PRO A 35 5.94 11.08 8.09
CA PRO A 35 7.20 11.72 7.69
C PRO A 35 7.95 12.31 8.89
N LEU A 36 7.24 12.92 9.83
CA LEU A 36 7.84 13.45 11.05
C LEU A 36 8.42 12.36 11.94
N LEU A 37 7.68 11.27 12.12
CA LEU A 37 8.14 10.11 12.88
C LEU A 37 9.41 9.51 12.25
N ILE A 38 9.44 9.37 10.92
CA ILE A 38 10.61 8.87 10.20
C ILE A 38 11.82 9.78 10.43
N CYS A 39 11.66 11.11 10.33
CA CYS A 39 12.74 12.06 10.60
C CYS A 39 13.26 11.94 12.03
N CYS A 40 12.36 11.87 13.01
CA CYS A 40 12.77 11.67 14.41
C CYS A 40 13.52 10.36 14.62
N MET A 41 13.04 9.26 14.02
CA MET A 41 13.70 7.95 14.10
C MET A 41 15.07 7.96 13.42
N LEU A 42 15.18 8.58 12.23
CA LEU A 42 16.46 8.71 11.54
C LEU A 42 17.48 9.47 12.40
N CYS A 43 17.10 10.60 12.98
CA CYS A 43 17.99 11.37 13.86
C CYS A 43 18.34 10.60 15.14
N GLY A 44 17.38 9.86 15.72
CA GLY A 44 17.59 9.11 16.94
C GLY A 44 18.49 7.89 16.79
N PHE A 45 18.33 7.13 15.69
CA PHE A 45 19.08 5.91 15.46
C PHE A 45 20.37 6.10 14.67
N TYR A 46 20.37 6.99 13.69
CA TYR A 46 21.45 7.16 12.72
C TYR A 46 22.14 8.53 12.82
N GLY A 47 21.62 9.46 13.62
CA GLY A 47 22.24 10.76 13.82
C GLY A 47 23.50 10.68 14.69
N GLY A 48 24.49 11.52 14.43
CA GLY A 48 25.72 11.61 15.23
C GLY A 48 25.46 11.91 16.71
N ARG A 49 24.42 12.71 17.01
CA ARG A 49 24.00 13.06 18.39
C ARG A 49 23.00 12.08 19.00
N ARG A 50 22.44 11.17 18.20
CA ARG A 50 21.42 10.18 18.60
C ARG A 50 20.25 10.78 19.41
N ARG A 51 19.73 11.91 18.98
CA ARG A 51 18.60 12.59 19.63
C ARG A 51 17.39 12.60 18.71
N PHE A 52 16.30 12.02 19.16
CA PHE A 52 15.02 12.07 18.44
C PHE A 52 14.47 13.49 18.26
N SER A 53 14.79 14.38 19.21
CA SER A 53 14.41 15.81 19.14
C SER A 53 15.01 16.56 17.95
N ASP A 54 16.15 16.12 17.43
CA ASP A 54 16.78 16.77 16.28
C ASP A 54 15.90 16.61 15.02
N GLY A 55 15.10 15.53 14.94
CA GLY A 55 14.11 15.33 13.89
C GLY A 55 12.94 16.31 13.95
N LEU A 56 12.67 16.91 15.10
CA LEU A 56 11.62 17.93 15.23
C LEU A 56 12.01 19.26 14.55
N GLU A 57 13.26 19.50 14.25
CA GLU A 57 13.67 20.73 13.54
C GLU A 57 13.01 20.83 12.14
N VAL A 58 12.66 19.70 11.54
CA VAL A 58 12.03 19.62 10.21
C VAL A 58 10.50 19.49 10.26
N TRP A 59 9.87 19.60 11.44
CA TRP A 59 8.46 19.29 11.65
C TRP A 59 7.48 19.96 10.67
N ARG A 60 7.75 21.23 10.32
CA ARG A 60 6.90 21.99 9.38
C ARG A 60 6.89 21.37 7.98
N PHE A 61 8.08 21.05 7.47
CA PHE A 61 8.21 20.42 6.16
C PHE A 61 7.74 18.98 6.19
N ALA A 62 7.98 18.24 7.27
CA ALA A 62 7.53 16.87 7.43
C ALA A 62 6.01 16.76 7.46
N LEU A 63 5.32 17.61 8.23
CA LEU A 63 3.84 17.63 8.21
C LEU A 63 3.29 18.11 6.87
N PHE A 64 3.91 19.12 6.26
CA PHE A 64 3.53 19.54 4.92
C PHE A 64 3.67 18.38 3.89
N SER A 65 4.74 17.62 3.94
CA SER A 65 4.93 16.48 3.04
C SER A 65 3.90 15.37 3.28
N GLY A 66 3.51 15.13 4.54
CA GLY A 66 2.42 14.23 4.88
C GLY A 66 1.08 14.70 4.30
N LEU A 67 0.73 15.98 4.47
CA LEU A 67 -0.48 16.55 3.88
C LEU A 67 -0.45 16.56 2.36
N ALA A 68 0.70 16.84 1.76
CA ALA A 68 0.87 16.80 0.30
C ALA A 68 0.62 15.41 -0.30
N LEU A 69 0.78 14.34 0.49
CA LEU A 69 0.43 12.98 0.12
C LEU A 69 -1.04 12.66 0.42
N THR A 70 -1.48 12.95 1.65
CA THR A 70 -2.77 12.47 2.16
C THR A 70 -3.95 13.23 1.57
N VAL A 71 -3.85 14.55 1.34
CA VAL A 71 -4.94 15.35 0.77
C VAL A 71 -5.26 14.93 -0.67
N PRO A 72 -4.29 14.83 -1.61
CA PRO A 72 -4.57 14.30 -2.93
C PRO A 72 -5.10 12.86 -2.90
N SER A 73 -4.58 12.01 -1.98
CA SER A 73 -5.07 10.64 -1.84
C SER A 73 -6.55 10.59 -1.48
N LEU A 74 -7.02 11.43 -0.55
CA LEU A 74 -8.43 11.56 -0.22
C LEU A 74 -9.28 12.00 -1.43
N LEU A 75 -8.79 13.00 -2.18
CA LEU A 75 -9.49 13.48 -3.36
C LEU A 75 -9.60 12.40 -4.44
N TYR A 76 -8.50 11.70 -4.73
CA TYR A 76 -8.52 10.61 -5.71
C TYR A 76 -9.38 9.43 -5.26
N ASN A 77 -9.40 9.10 -3.98
CA ASN A 77 -10.31 8.08 -3.46
C ASN A 77 -11.76 8.46 -3.71
N TYR A 78 -12.12 9.71 -3.42
CA TYR A 78 -13.48 10.19 -3.60
C TYR A 78 -13.94 10.22 -5.07
N PHE A 79 -13.08 10.67 -6.00
CA PHE A 79 -13.45 10.86 -7.40
C PHE A 79 -13.18 9.65 -8.30
N LEU A 80 -12.13 8.87 -8.02
CA LEU A 80 -11.63 7.79 -8.90
C LEU A 80 -11.73 6.40 -8.26
N GLY A 81 -12.01 6.35 -6.95
CA GLY A 81 -12.08 5.10 -6.20
C GLY A 81 -10.76 4.67 -5.58
N VAL A 82 -10.86 3.55 -4.82
CA VAL A 82 -9.79 3.06 -3.95
C VAL A 82 -8.52 2.63 -4.70
N GLU A 83 -8.65 2.18 -5.95
CA GLU A 83 -7.54 1.61 -6.72
C GLU A 83 -6.46 2.64 -7.08
N PHE A 84 -6.86 3.89 -7.30
CA PHE A 84 -5.97 4.97 -7.75
C PHE A 84 -5.42 5.84 -6.61
N THR A 85 -5.96 5.69 -5.42
CA THR A 85 -5.69 6.52 -4.25
C THR A 85 -4.20 6.65 -3.94
N SER A 86 -3.51 5.53 -3.80
CA SER A 86 -2.09 5.51 -3.41
C SER A 86 -1.16 5.89 -4.57
N LEU A 87 -1.46 5.45 -5.79
CA LEU A 87 -0.61 5.71 -6.95
C LEU A 87 -0.65 7.19 -7.34
N LEU A 88 -1.85 7.73 -7.58
CA LEU A 88 -2.00 9.12 -7.99
C LEU A 88 -1.73 10.08 -6.83
N GLY A 89 -2.15 9.73 -5.61
CA GLY A 89 -1.83 10.50 -4.41
C GLY A 89 -0.32 10.58 -4.18
N GLY A 90 0.39 9.45 -4.32
CA GLY A 90 1.84 9.40 -4.20
C GLY A 90 2.57 10.24 -5.24
N LEU A 91 2.19 10.10 -6.52
CA LEU A 91 2.80 10.89 -7.61
C LEU A 91 2.56 12.39 -7.45
N THR A 92 1.32 12.77 -7.17
CA THR A 92 0.97 14.18 -6.95
C THR A 92 1.68 14.74 -5.73
N GLY A 93 1.69 13.99 -4.62
CA GLY A 93 2.41 14.36 -3.40
C GLY A 93 3.90 14.53 -3.64
N LEU A 94 4.52 13.61 -4.38
CA LEU A 94 5.93 13.70 -4.75
C LEU A 94 6.23 14.98 -5.54
N VAL A 95 5.42 15.31 -6.54
CA VAL A 95 5.58 16.53 -7.35
C VAL A 95 5.47 17.78 -6.45
N ILE A 96 4.45 17.85 -5.59
CA ILE A 96 4.25 18.97 -4.66
C ILE A 96 5.45 19.13 -3.74
N VAL A 97 5.91 18.04 -3.11
CA VAL A 97 7.03 18.06 -2.15
C VAL A 97 8.33 18.45 -2.84
N VAL A 98 8.63 17.91 -4.02
CA VAL A 98 9.84 18.26 -4.79
C VAL A 98 9.84 19.72 -5.20
N LEU A 99 8.71 20.24 -5.68
CA LEU A 99 8.60 21.66 -6.04
C LEU A 99 8.73 22.57 -4.82
N ALA A 100 8.14 22.23 -3.69
CA ALA A 100 8.25 22.96 -2.45
C ALA A 100 9.70 22.97 -1.93
N ALA A 101 10.37 21.81 -1.94
CA ALA A 101 11.76 21.69 -1.54
C ALA A 101 12.70 22.51 -2.43
N ARG A 102 12.50 22.47 -3.76
CA ARG A 102 13.29 23.28 -4.71
C ARG A 102 13.12 24.78 -4.49
N ARG A 103 11.97 25.22 -3.99
CA ARG A 103 11.72 26.63 -3.65
C ARG A 103 12.12 27.00 -2.23
N GLY A 104 12.67 26.07 -1.46
CA GLY A 104 13.03 26.29 -0.06
C GLY A 104 11.83 26.48 0.88
N PHE A 105 10.61 26.06 0.43
CA PHE A 105 9.38 26.24 1.21
C PHE A 105 9.40 25.35 2.46
N LEU A 106 9.24 25.95 3.64
CA LEU A 106 9.25 25.30 4.95
C LEU A 106 10.53 24.47 5.26
N MET A 107 11.59 24.62 4.46
CA MET A 107 12.84 23.91 4.70
C MET A 107 13.51 24.35 5.99
N PRO A 108 14.12 23.44 6.76
CA PRO A 108 14.87 23.79 7.95
C PRO A 108 16.10 24.61 7.58
N LYS A 109 16.46 25.56 8.44
CA LYS A 109 17.66 26.38 8.24
C LYS A 109 18.96 25.62 8.49
N ARG A 110 18.88 24.57 9.31
CA ARG A 110 20.00 23.72 9.66
C ARG A 110 20.00 22.47 8.77
N VAL A 111 21.15 22.20 8.15
CA VAL A 111 21.36 20.98 7.38
C VAL A 111 21.70 19.86 8.35
N TRP A 112 20.99 18.75 8.24
CA TRP A 112 21.30 17.51 8.92
C TRP A 112 21.86 16.53 7.88
N ASP A 113 22.94 15.86 8.25
CA ASP A 113 23.57 14.86 7.41
C ASP A 113 23.94 13.62 8.25
N PHE A 114 24.15 12.50 7.59
CA PHE A 114 24.64 11.30 8.22
C PHE A 114 26.11 11.49 8.65
N PRO A 115 26.54 10.83 9.75
CA PRO A 115 27.97 10.82 10.09
C PRO A 115 28.78 10.20 8.92
N PRO A 116 30.10 10.49 8.86
CA PRO A 116 30.97 9.84 7.88
C PRO A 116 30.85 8.32 7.90
N ARG A 117 31.02 7.68 6.75
CA ARG A 117 30.81 6.22 6.60
C ARG A 117 31.71 5.40 7.54
N GLU A 118 32.83 5.92 7.92
CA GLU A 118 33.77 5.30 8.86
C GLU A 118 33.16 5.14 10.27
N ASP A 119 32.23 6.02 10.64
CA ASP A 119 31.54 6.00 11.94
C ASP A 119 30.26 5.17 11.92
N TRP A 120 29.93 4.53 10.77
CA TRP A 120 28.73 3.72 10.66
C TRP A 120 28.90 2.41 11.41
N LEU A 121 27.89 2.08 12.22
CA LEU A 121 27.85 0.80 12.90
C LEU A 121 27.48 -0.31 11.91
N ALA A 122 28.10 -1.48 12.03
CA ALA A 122 27.80 -2.65 11.17
C ALA A 122 26.30 -3.00 11.15
N ARG A 123 25.57 -2.77 12.24
CA ARG A 123 24.11 -2.97 12.29
C ARG A 123 23.29 -1.98 11.45
N TRP A 124 23.87 -0.87 10.99
CA TRP A 124 23.15 0.10 10.15
C TRP A 124 23.05 -0.35 8.70
N THR A 125 24.06 -1.07 8.23
CA THR A 125 24.11 -1.57 6.86
C THR A 125 23.40 -2.92 6.68
N GLY A 126 23.10 -3.62 7.77
CA GLY A 126 22.43 -4.92 7.73
C GLY A 126 23.27 -5.97 6.99
N ARG A 127 22.58 -6.94 6.39
CA ARG A 127 23.21 -7.95 5.51
C ARG A 127 23.30 -7.52 4.04
N ILE A 128 22.75 -6.37 3.72
CA ILE A 128 22.86 -5.80 2.38
C ILE A 128 24.17 -5.03 2.38
N GLU A 129 25.23 -5.67 1.94
CA GLU A 129 26.38 -4.92 1.44
C GLU A 129 25.86 -4.11 0.27
N SER A 130 25.62 -2.82 0.51
CA SER A 130 25.56 -1.87 -0.60
C SER A 130 26.94 -1.93 -1.19
N GLY A 131 27.12 -2.72 -2.24
CA GLY A 131 28.34 -2.72 -3.04
C GLY A 131 28.71 -1.26 -3.22
N GLY A 132 29.91 -0.89 -2.80
CA GLY A 132 30.32 0.51 -2.79
C GLY A 132 30.00 1.10 -4.16
N ALA A 133 29.62 2.37 -4.18
CA ALA A 133 29.43 3.09 -5.44
C ALA A 133 30.67 2.97 -6.37
N ASP A 134 31.80 2.54 -5.82
CA ASP A 134 33.05 2.27 -6.51
C ASP A 134 33.14 0.86 -7.11
N GLU A 135 32.32 -0.11 -6.67
CA GLU A 135 32.11 -1.40 -7.31
C GLU A 135 30.82 -1.45 -8.15
N ALA A 136 30.30 -0.31 -8.56
CA ALA A 136 29.42 -0.29 -9.71
C ALA A 136 30.23 -0.95 -10.84
N VAL A 137 29.92 -2.23 -11.11
CA VAL A 137 30.46 -2.95 -12.25
C VAL A 137 30.27 -2.00 -13.40
N ASP A 138 31.35 -1.33 -13.80
CA ASP A 138 31.36 -0.44 -14.96
C ASP A 138 31.09 -1.33 -16.19
N THR A 139 29.79 -1.59 -16.40
CA THR A 139 29.34 -2.34 -17.56
C THR A 139 29.58 -1.55 -18.85
N GLY A 140 30.17 -0.33 -18.74
CA GLY A 140 30.44 0.56 -19.87
C GLY A 140 29.18 1.04 -20.57
N ARG A 141 28.00 0.69 -20.03
CA ARG A 141 26.70 0.92 -20.64
C ARG A 141 25.97 2.03 -19.92
N ARG A 142 26.04 3.24 -20.45
CA ARG A 142 25.24 4.37 -19.97
C ARG A 142 23.79 4.15 -20.42
N VAL A 143 22.92 3.74 -19.50
CA VAL A 143 21.48 3.69 -19.74
C VAL A 143 20.94 5.12 -19.71
N GLY A 144 20.32 5.56 -20.79
CA GLY A 144 19.69 6.89 -20.85
C GLY A 144 18.56 7.00 -19.83
N PHE A 145 18.33 8.22 -19.31
CA PHE A 145 17.31 8.51 -18.29
C PHE A 145 15.92 7.91 -18.64
N LEU A 146 15.46 8.12 -19.86
CA LEU A 146 14.17 7.57 -20.31
C LEU A 146 14.14 6.04 -20.28
N ASN A 147 15.23 5.41 -20.67
CA ASN A 147 15.32 3.94 -20.67
C ASN A 147 15.34 3.38 -19.24
N ALA A 148 15.97 4.09 -18.30
CA ALA A 148 15.97 3.70 -16.90
C ALA A 148 14.56 3.83 -16.26
N TRP A 149 13.78 4.81 -16.69
CA TRP A 149 12.42 5.04 -16.18
C TRP A 149 11.34 4.21 -16.90
N ALA A 150 11.64 3.70 -18.09
CA ALA A 150 10.68 2.96 -18.92
C ALA A 150 9.99 1.80 -18.17
N PRO A 151 10.67 0.92 -17.41
CA PRO A 151 10.00 -0.15 -16.68
C PRO A 151 8.95 0.35 -15.70
N TYR A 152 9.23 1.43 -14.97
CA TYR A 152 8.30 2.02 -13.99
C TYR A 152 7.06 2.61 -14.67
N LEU A 153 7.25 3.32 -15.78
CA LEU A 153 6.15 3.85 -16.58
C LEU A 153 5.30 2.74 -17.18
N LEU A 154 5.93 1.66 -17.64
CA LEU A 154 5.23 0.48 -18.16
C LEU A 154 4.42 -0.22 -17.08
N VAL A 155 4.97 -0.38 -15.87
CA VAL A 155 4.19 -0.92 -14.72
C VAL A 155 2.97 -0.06 -14.46
N ALA A 156 3.15 1.25 -14.34
CA ALA A 156 2.04 2.16 -14.07
C ALA A 156 0.98 2.10 -15.18
N ALA A 157 1.39 2.19 -16.44
CA ALA A 157 0.48 2.13 -17.58
C ALA A 157 -0.28 0.79 -17.66
N LEU A 158 0.43 -0.34 -17.44
CA LEU A 158 -0.18 -1.66 -17.49
C LEU A 158 -1.13 -1.90 -16.31
N LEU A 159 -0.77 -1.46 -15.10
CA LEU A 159 -1.67 -1.54 -13.96
C LEU A 159 -2.95 -0.73 -14.19
N VAL A 160 -2.84 0.48 -14.73
CA VAL A 160 -4.01 1.29 -15.09
C VAL A 160 -4.83 0.57 -16.17
N ALA A 161 -4.20 0.13 -17.25
CA ALA A 161 -4.91 -0.53 -18.36
C ALA A 161 -5.66 -1.78 -17.92
N THR A 162 -5.03 -2.63 -17.09
CA THR A 162 -5.66 -3.87 -16.58
C THR A 162 -6.80 -3.62 -15.60
N ARG A 163 -6.92 -2.39 -15.05
CA ARG A 163 -7.99 -2.03 -14.10
C ARG A 163 -9.11 -1.22 -14.73
N THR A 164 -8.82 -0.45 -15.79
CA THR A 164 -9.79 0.45 -16.42
C THR A 164 -10.40 -0.10 -17.70
N ILE A 165 -9.69 -0.97 -18.43
CA ILE A 165 -10.16 -1.54 -19.68
C ILE A 165 -10.94 -2.81 -19.40
N GLU A 166 -12.27 -2.75 -19.38
CA GLU A 166 -13.13 -3.86 -19.01
C GLU A 166 -12.84 -5.17 -19.78
N PRO A 167 -12.68 -5.21 -21.12
CA PRO A 167 -12.35 -6.46 -21.81
C PRO A 167 -11.04 -7.11 -21.35
N VAL A 168 -10.05 -6.30 -20.99
CA VAL A 168 -8.76 -6.79 -20.47
C VAL A 168 -8.91 -7.31 -19.05
N LYS A 169 -9.64 -6.57 -18.22
CA LYS A 169 -9.97 -6.95 -16.85
C LYS A 169 -10.69 -8.30 -16.81
N ASP A 170 -11.74 -8.46 -17.61
CA ASP A 170 -12.57 -9.67 -17.65
C ASP A 170 -11.76 -10.88 -18.14
N TRP A 171 -10.93 -10.70 -19.15
CA TRP A 171 -10.05 -11.77 -19.65
C TRP A 171 -9.04 -12.21 -18.58
N LEU A 172 -8.38 -11.26 -17.90
CA LEU A 172 -7.39 -11.56 -16.86
C LEU A 172 -8.02 -12.17 -15.61
N SER A 173 -9.20 -11.69 -15.21
CA SER A 173 -9.93 -12.19 -14.05
C SER A 173 -10.65 -13.51 -14.31
N GLY A 174 -10.92 -13.83 -15.56
CA GLY A 174 -11.53 -15.10 -15.96
C GLY A 174 -10.65 -16.34 -15.73
N VAL A 175 -9.33 -16.16 -15.65
CA VAL A 175 -8.40 -17.24 -15.30
C VAL A 175 -8.27 -17.31 -13.78
N THR A 176 -9.08 -18.17 -13.16
CA THR A 176 -9.08 -18.37 -11.71
C THR A 176 -8.49 -19.73 -11.35
N VAL A 177 -7.67 -19.76 -10.31
CA VAL A 177 -7.16 -20.97 -9.66
C VAL A 177 -7.66 -20.95 -8.23
N GLY A 178 -8.41 -21.98 -7.84
CA GLY A 178 -9.00 -22.03 -6.51
C GLY A 178 -9.40 -23.44 -6.10
N ALA A 179 -9.71 -23.60 -4.83
CA ALA A 179 -10.29 -24.79 -4.26
C ALA A 179 -11.61 -24.42 -3.56
N THR A 180 -12.66 -25.17 -3.85
CA THR A 180 -13.94 -25.11 -3.13
C THR A 180 -13.97 -26.24 -2.11
N ASP A 181 -14.76 -26.07 -1.07
CA ASP A 181 -15.00 -27.10 -0.05
C ASP A 181 -13.70 -27.66 0.57
N ILE A 182 -12.78 -26.75 0.95
CA ILE A 182 -11.48 -27.12 1.53
C ILE A 182 -11.71 -27.97 2.79
N LEU A 183 -11.17 -29.18 2.82
CA LEU A 183 -11.29 -30.15 3.92
C LEU A 183 -12.76 -30.51 4.27
N GLY A 184 -13.68 -30.45 3.31
CA GLY A 184 -15.10 -30.74 3.54
C GLY A 184 -15.86 -29.63 4.27
N THR A 185 -15.28 -28.42 4.31
CA THR A 185 -15.94 -27.23 4.86
C THR A 185 -16.58 -26.42 3.72
N SER A 186 -17.52 -25.53 4.05
CA SER A 186 -18.08 -24.58 3.08
C SER A 186 -17.11 -23.44 2.72
N ILE A 187 -15.84 -23.53 3.13
CA ILE A 187 -14.81 -22.53 2.85
C ILE A 187 -14.15 -22.87 1.52
N GLY A 188 -14.19 -21.94 0.60
CA GLY A 188 -13.43 -21.95 -0.64
C GLY A 188 -12.59 -20.68 -0.76
N ASP A 189 -11.51 -20.76 -1.51
CA ASP A 189 -10.72 -19.59 -1.89
C ASP A 189 -10.31 -19.70 -3.36
N SER A 190 -10.38 -18.59 -4.08
CA SER A 190 -9.98 -18.52 -5.48
C SER A 190 -9.16 -17.26 -5.72
N VAL A 191 -8.10 -17.42 -6.47
CA VAL A 191 -7.19 -16.34 -6.86
C VAL A 191 -7.18 -16.25 -8.38
N ALA A 192 -7.22 -15.04 -8.91
CA ALA A 192 -7.00 -14.76 -10.33
C ALA A 192 -5.52 -14.37 -10.52
N PRO A 193 -4.61 -15.32 -10.81
CA PRO A 193 -3.17 -15.06 -10.82
C PRO A 193 -2.77 -14.04 -11.87
N LEU A 194 -3.41 -14.05 -13.05
CA LEU A 194 -3.12 -13.10 -14.12
C LEU A 194 -3.60 -11.68 -13.81
N TYR A 195 -4.67 -11.55 -13.04
CA TYR A 195 -5.19 -10.25 -12.59
C TYR A 195 -4.42 -9.69 -11.38
N SER A 196 -3.55 -10.50 -10.77
CA SER A 196 -2.75 -10.03 -9.64
C SER A 196 -1.67 -9.03 -10.08
N PRO A 197 -1.34 -8.03 -9.25
CA PRO A 197 -0.22 -7.12 -9.52
C PRO A 197 1.11 -7.85 -9.76
N GLY A 198 1.30 -9.01 -9.11
CA GLY A 198 2.49 -9.85 -9.27
C GLY A 198 2.70 -10.30 -10.72
N ALA A 199 1.64 -10.69 -11.43
CA ALA A 199 1.75 -11.05 -12.85
C ALA A 199 2.21 -9.87 -13.71
N THR A 200 1.69 -8.68 -13.43
CA THR A 200 2.11 -7.44 -14.09
C THR A 200 3.61 -7.18 -13.87
N PHE A 201 4.09 -7.31 -12.63
CA PHE A 201 5.51 -7.12 -12.32
C PHE A 201 6.39 -8.15 -13.05
N ILE A 202 6.00 -9.43 -13.06
CA ILE A 202 6.75 -10.48 -13.77
C ILE A 202 6.81 -10.16 -15.26
N LEU A 203 5.69 -9.77 -15.87
CA LEU A 203 5.66 -9.43 -17.29
C LEU A 203 6.59 -8.25 -17.61
N ILE A 204 6.57 -7.20 -16.79
CA ILE A 204 7.46 -6.05 -16.99
C ILE A 204 8.92 -6.41 -16.75
N CYS A 205 9.24 -7.29 -15.81
CA CYS A 205 10.60 -7.81 -15.65
C CYS A 205 11.09 -8.49 -16.94
N LEU A 206 10.25 -9.35 -17.54
CA LEU A 206 10.59 -10.00 -18.81
C LEU A 206 10.83 -8.99 -19.96
N VAL A 207 9.95 -7.98 -20.06
CA VAL A 207 10.12 -6.88 -21.03
C VAL A 207 11.41 -6.10 -20.76
N THR A 208 11.73 -5.86 -19.49
CA THR A 208 12.93 -5.12 -19.06
C THR A 208 14.21 -5.86 -19.47
N TYR A 209 14.24 -7.20 -19.42
CA TYR A 209 15.39 -7.98 -19.86
C TYR A 209 15.73 -7.73 -21.33
N GLY A 210 14.70 -7.66 -22.18
CA GLY A 210 14.88 -7.30 -23.60
C GLY A 210 15.24 -5.84 -23.79
N LEU A 211 14.55 -4.92 -23.10
CA LEU A 211 14.74 -3.47 -23.20
C LEU A 211 16.18 -3.06 -22.81
N HIS A 212 16.67 -3.62 -21.71
CA HIS A 212 18.01 -3.34 -21.21
C HIS A 212 19.06 -4.29 -21.78
N ARG A 213 18.67 -5.26 -22.65
CA ARG A 213 19.54 -6.28 -23.25
C ARG A 213 20.42 -6.92 -22.18
N MET A 214 19.83 -7.38 -21.08
CA MET A 214 20.54 -8.00 -19.96
C MET A 214 21.14 -9.34 -20.38
N ARG A 215 22.30 -9.66 -19.81
CA ARG A 215 22.95 -10.94 -20.04
C ARG A 215 22.24 -12.05 -19.24
N PRO A 216 22.18 -13.29 -19.74
CA PRO A 216 21.51 -14.40 -19.03
C PRO A 216 22.03 -14.61 -17.59
N ARG A 217 23.30 -14.36 -17.35
CA ARG A 217 23.89 -14.44 -15.99
C ARG A 217 23.34 -13.40 -15.06
N GLU A 218 23.20 -12.14 -15.50
CA GLU A 218 22.62 -11.03 -14.73
C GLU A 218 21.16 -11.30 -14.38
N ILE A 219 20.41 -11.89 -15.31
CA ILE A 219 19.02 -12.31 -15.08
C ILE A 219 18.97 -13.41 -14.01
N LEU A 220 19.81 -14.43 -14.13
CA LEU A 220 19.84 -15.54 -13.18
C LEU A 220 20.25 -15.08 -11.78
N ASP A 221 21.23 -14.20 -11.67
CA ASP A 221 21.70 -13.67 -10.40
C ASP A 221 20.63 -12.78 -9.75
N SER A 222 19.90 -11.98 -10.55
CA SER A 222 18.74 -11.22 -10.07
C SER A 222 17.66 -12.14 -9.50
N TRP A 223 17.32 -13.24 -10.18
CA TRP A 223 16.33 -14.20 -9.70
C TRP A 223 16.80 -14.94 -8.44
N ARG A 224 18.08 -15.32 -8.36
CA ARG A 224 18.64 -15.94 -7.16
C ARG A 224 18.60 -14.99 -5.95
N MET A 225 18.96 -13.72 -6.16
CA MET A 225 18.91 -12.70 -5.12
C MET A 225 17.47 -12.49 -4.65
N ALA A 226 16.52 -12.30 -5.58
CA ALA A 226 15.10 -12.15 -5.27
C ALA A 226 14.56 -13.38 -4.53
N GLY A 227 14.90 -14.61 -4.97
CA GLY A 227 14.51 -15.85 -4.31
C GLY A 227 15.03 -15.96 -2.88
N SER A 228 16.27 -15.60 -2.63
CA SER A 228 16.86 -15.62 -1.29
C SER A 228 16.20 -14.61 -0.33
N GLN A 229 15.83 -13.44 -0.85
CA GLN A 229 15.09 -12.42 -0.07
C GLN A 229 13.66 -12.85 0.20
N LEU A 230 13.00 -13.44 -0.82
CA LEU A 230 11.62 -13.94 -0.67
C LEU A 230 11.49 -15.12 0.28
N ALA A 231 12.51 -15.96 0.41
CA ALA A 231 12.45 -17.15 1.25
C ALA A 231 12.06 -16.83 2.71
N GLY A 232 12.65 -15.78 3.30
CA GLY A 232 12.31 -15.34 4.65
C GLY A 232 10.87 -14.82 4.78
N ALA A 233 10.43 -14.02 3.83
CA ALA A 233 9.06 -13.49 3.79
C ALA A 233 8.04 -14.61 3.49
N ALA A 234 8.38 -15.55 2.61
CA ALA A 234 7.52 -16.68 2.25
C ALA A 234 7.23 -17.58 3.46
N VAL A 235 8.24 -17.87 4.28
CA VAL A 235 8.04 -18.63 5.52
C VAL A 235 7.09 -17.91 6.47
N ALA A 236 7.27 -16.60 6.68
CA ALA A 236 6.36 -15.82 7.53
C ALA A 236 4.92 -15.83 7.00
N LEU A 237 4.74 -15.62 5.69
CA LEU A 237 3.42 -15.62 5.05
C LEU A 237 2.75 -16.99 5.05
N LEU A 238 3.53 -18.08 4.91
CA LEU A 238 3.02 -19.45 4.92
C LEU A 238 2.28 -19.78 6.23
N PHE A 239 2.71 -19.20 7.35
CA PHE A 239 2.04 -19.37 8.63
C PHE A 239 1.04 -18.25 8.94
N ALA A 240 1.34 -17.02 8.59
CA ALA A 240 0.49 -15.87 8.88
C ALA A 240 -0.83 -15.90 8.10
N VAL A 241 -0.81 -16.26 6.81
CA VAL A 241 -2.02 -16.25 5.98
C VAL A 241 -3.06 -17.27 6.45
N PRO A 242 -2.71 -18.55 6.70
CA PRO A 242 -3.67 -19.50 7.27
C PRO A 242 -4.18 -19.06 8.64
N LEU A 243 -3.33 -18.54 9.51
CA LEU A 243 -3.73 -18.03 10.83
C LEU A 243 -4.78 -16.93 10.70
N VAL A 244 -4.56 -15.96 9.82
CA VAL A 244 -5.51 -14.88 9.56
C VAL A 244 -6.82 -15.44 8.97
N ARG A 245 -6.75 -16.43 8.08
CA ARG A 245 -7.95 -17.09 7.53
C ARG A 245 -8.76 -17.81 8.61
N VAL A 246 -8.11 -18.53 9.50
CA VAL A 246 -8.77 -19.14 10.67
C VAL A 246 -9.40 -18.05 11.53
N PHE A 247 -8.67 -17.00 11.88
CA PHE A 247 -9.14 -15.90 12.71
C PHE A 247 -10.41 -15.22 12.15
N ILE A 248 -10.47 -15.00 10.84
CA ILE A 248 -11.62 -14.38 10.18
C ILE A 248 -12.83 -15.32 10.11
N ASN A 249 -12.59 -16.63 9.96
CA ASN A 249 -13.65 -17.63 9.76
C ASN A 249 -14.09 -18.33 11.06
N THR A 250 -13.76 -17.81 12.24
CA THR A 250 -14.19 -18.39 13.54
C THR A 250 -15.65 -18.11 13.90
N GLY A 251 -16.47 -17.57 13.00
CA GLY A 251 -17.87 -17.24 13.27
C GLY A 251 -18.82 -18.44 13.33
N THR A 252 -20.10 -18.15 13.38
CA THR A 252 -21.24 -19.06 13.63
C THR A 252 -21.33 -20.31 12.78
N GLY A 253 -20.58 -20.42 11.68
CA GLY A 253 -20.55 -21.64 10.84
C GLY A 253 -19.62 -22.74 11.35
N PHE A 254 -18.69 -22.44 12.27
CA PHE A 254 -17.62 -23.35 12.73
C PHE A 254 -17.42 -23.37 14.24
N GLY A 255 -18.06 -22.44 14.97
CA GLY A 255 -17.99 -22.36 16.43
C GLY A 255 -19.05 -23.22 17.10
N THR A 256 -18.75 -23.68 18.32
CA THR A 256 -19.71 -24.31 19.24
C THR A 256 -20.53 -23.28 20.03
N THR A 257 -20.32 -22.01 19.78
CA THR A 257 -20.93 -20.87 20.47
C THR A 257 -21.59 -19.95 19.47
N ASP A 258 -22.65 -19.23 19.87
CA ASP A 258 -23.34 -18.24 19.05
C ASP A 258 -22.55 -16.92 18.90
N LEU A 259 -21.26 -16.94 19.17
CA LEU A 259 -20.40 -15.78 19.03
C LEU A 259 -20.07 -15.49 17.56
N GLU A 260 -20.03 -14.23 17.23
CA GLU A 260 -19.54 -13.77 15.94
C GLU A 260 -18.04 -14.10 15.75
N SER A 261 -17.49 -13.84 14.57
CA SER A 261 -16.06 -14.09 14.32
C SER A 261 -15.18 -13.33 15.32
N MET A 262 -13.99 -13.87 15.62
CA MET A 262 -13.05 -13.25 16.57
C MET A 262 -12.81 -11.75 16.31
N PRO A 263 -12.60 -11.27 15.06
CA PRO A 263 -12.46 -9.83 14.81
C PRO A 263 -13.67 -9.02 15.24
N LEU A 264 -14.89 -9.53 15.00
CA LEU A 264 -16.12 -8.83 15.37
C LEU A 264 -16.33 -8.84 16.87
N THR A 265 -16.07 -9.95 17.53
CA THR A 265 -16.15 -10.06 19.01
C THR A 265 -15.15 -9.12 19.68
N LEU A 266 -13.93 -8.99 19.15
CA LEU A 266 -12.95 -8.03 19.65
C LEU A 266 -13.38 -6.58 19.40
N ALA A 267 -13.96 -6.30 18.23
CA ALA A 267 -14.43 -4.95 17.89
C ALA A 267 -15.61 -4.53 18.77
N THR A 268 -16.57 -5.42 19.02
CA THR A 268 -17.71 -5.16 19.93
C THR A 268 -17.24 -4.97 21.37
N GLY A 269 -16.34 -5.83 21.86
CA GLY A 269 -15.77 -5.67 23.20
C GLY A 269 -14.97 -4.39 23.37
N ALA A 270 -14.20 -3.99 22.36
CA ALA A 270 -13.49 -2.71 22.37
C ALA A 270 -14.46 -1.51 22.36
N ALA A 271 -15.55 -1.60 21.61
CA ALA A 271 -16.58 -0.57 21.57
C ALA A 271 -17.33 -0.45 22.91
N GLU A 272 -17.58 -1.56 23.59
CA GLU A 272 -18.19 -1.58 24.92
C GLU A 272 -17.26 -0.98 25.98
N LEU A 273 -15.97 -1.31 25.95
CA LEU A 273 -14.95 -0.75 26.85
C LEU A 273 -14.72 0.74 26.62
N GLY A 274 -14.82 1.19 25.38
CA GLY A 274 -14.68 2.60 25.00
C GLY A 274 -15.86 3.48 25.44
N GLY A 275 -16.97 2.88 25.87
CA GLY A 275 -18.19 3.60 26.29
C GLY A 275 -18.69 4.57 25.24
N THR A 276 -19.38 5.63 25.69
CA THR A 276 -19.87 6.72 24.80
C THR A 276 -18.74 7.47 24.10
N SER A 277 -17.54 7.46 24.63
CA SER A 277 -16.37 8.12 24.02
C SER A 277 -15.79 7.34 22.83
N GLY A 278 -16.02 6.02 22.75
CA GLY A 278 -15.59 5.16 21.63
C GLY A 278 -16.57 5.17 20.45
N ARG A 279 -17.76 5.70 20.64
CA ARG A 279 -18.76 5.82 19.59
C ARG A 279 -18.54 7.11 18.78
N CYS A 280 -17.54 7.12 17.95
CA CYS A 280 -17.43 8.17 16.92
C CYS A 280 -18.63 8.16 15.95
N TRP A 281 -19.49 7.11 16.03
CA TRP A 281 -20.69 6.96 15.20
C TRP A 281 -21.79 6.25 15.99
N PRO A 282 -22.94 6.89 16.29
CA PRO A 282 -24.03 6.24 16.97
C PRO A 282 -24.64 5.14 16.08
N PRO A 283 -24.93 3.94 16.63
CA PRO A 283 -25.67 2.92 15.91
C PRO A 283 -27.09 3.44 15.63
N GLY A 284 -27.47 3.55 14.37
CA GLY A 284 -28.79 4.05 13.94
C GLY A 284 -28.81 5.49 13.41
N SER A 285 -27.71 6.23 13.43
CA SER A 285 -27.61 7.43 12.59
C SER A 285 -27.43 6.96 11.15
N GLU A 286 -28.33 7.37 10.28
CA GLU A 286 -28.16 7.17 8.85
C GLU A 286 -26.75 7.63 8.45
N PRO A 287 -26.02 6.84 7.61
CA PRO A 287 -24.75 7.31 7.09
C PRO A 287 -25.01 8.68 6.45
N TRP A 288 -24.17 9.65 6.76
CA TRP A 288 -24.20 10.95 6.08
C TRP A 288 -23.91 10.68 4.61
N VAL A 289 -24.96 10.41 3.86
CA VAL A 289 -24.93 10.32 2.41
C VAL A 289 -25.04 11.77 1.94
N PRO A 290 -24.01 12.32 1.28
CA PRO A 290 -24.19 13.58 0.58
C PRO A 290 -25.38 13.36 -0.36
N SER A 291 -26.44 14.15 -0.23
CA SER A 291 -27.60 14.10 -1.11
C SER A 291 -27.14 14.50 -2.53
N TRP A 292 -26.69 13.54 -3.31
CA TRP A 292 -26.58 13.72 -4.75
C TRP A 292 -28.01 13.82 -5.30
N PRO A 293 -28.32 14.82 -6.11
CA PRO A 293 -29.56 14.80 -6.87
C PRO A 293 -29.50 13.58 -7.80
N GLY A 294 -30.26 12.55 -7.46
CA GLY A 294 -30.44 11.41 -8.34
C GLY A 294 -30.91 11.84 -9.71
N PRO A 295 -30.61 11.06 -10.78
CA PRO A 295 -31.11 11.37 -12.10
C PRO A 295 -32.63 11.45 -12.03
N THR A 296 -33.17 12.59 -12.46
CA THR A 296 -34.62 12.79 -12.59
C THR A 296 -35.19 11.68 -13.48
N PRO A 297 -36.27 10.98 -13.07
CA PRO A 297 -36.91 10.00 -13.93
C PRO A 297 -37.40 10.70 -15.18
N SER A 298 -37.06 10.17 -16.35
CA SER A 298 -37.56 10.62 -17.65
C SER A 298 -39.09 10.46 -17.65
N PRO A 299 -39.86 11.47 -18.10
CA PRO A 299 -41.29 11.33 -18.27
C PRO A 299 -41.58 10.27 -19.34
N THR A 300 -42.45 9.34 -18.99
CA THR A 300 -43.07 8.34 -19.90
C THR A 300 -43.95 9.02 -20.95
#